data_ae843d91934cddefbd298eabfaa13281
#
_entry.id   ae843d91934cddefbd298eabfaa13281
#
_cell.length_a   1.000
_cell.length_b   1.000
_cell.length_c   1.000
_cell.angle_alpha   90.00
_cell.angle_beta   90.00
_cell.angle_gamma   90.00
#
_symmetry.space_group_name_H-M   'P 1'
#
loop_
_entity.id
_entity.type
_entity.pdbx_description
1 polymer ?
#
loop_
_entity_poly.entity_id
_entity_poly.type
_entity_poly.pdbx_seq_one_letter_code
_entity_poly.pdbx_strand_id
1 'polypeptide(L)'
;KKGLSKFKGVQRRFNYLFKHNDAIFFDDYAHHPTEISSVLDGVRKVYKKKEIICIFQPHRISRVKNLKLDFSKSFKKADTVILCPIYKANEKFKLGFSYNSFAKLIIKNSKVNLINIKNELRLKNFLKQTAYGEKIYISMGAGSISSWMKNLMNNI
;
A
#
# COMPACT_ATOMS: atom_id res chain seq x y z
N LYS A 1 28.33 22.24 -1.25
CA LYS A 1 27.70 22.16 0.10
C LYS A 1 26.31 22.82 0.18
N LYS A 2 25.98 23.85 -0.64
CA LYS A 2 24.66 24.54 -0.61
C LYS A 2 23.47 23.73 -1.18
N GLY A 3 23.70 22.68 -1.97
CA GLY A 3 22.62 21.84 -2.56
C GLY A 3 21.99 20.85 -1.57
N LEU A 4 22.78 20.32 -0.63
CA LEU A 4 22.30 19.34 0.36
C LEU A 4 21.42 19.95 1.45
N SER A 5 21.62 21.22 1.81
CA SER A 5 20.81 21.91 2.83
C SER A 5 19.35 22.21 2.36
N LYS A 6 19.09 22.17 1.05
CA LYS A 6 17.76 22.33 0.44
C LYS A 6 17.10 21.01 0.05
N PHE A 7 17.77 19.87 0.27
CA PHE A 7 17.23 18.57 -0.07
C PHE A 7 16.13 18.17 0.91
N LYS A 8 14.87 18.25 0.48
CA LYS A 8 13.67 17.89 1.26
C LYS A 8 13.35 16.37 1.24
N GLY A 9 14.36 15.54 0.96
CA GLY A 9 14.14 14.09 0.81
C GLY A 9 13.62 13.72 -0.59
N VAL A 10 13.58 12.42 -0.88
CA VAL A 10 12.95 11.89 -2.10
C VAL A 10 11.46 11.75 -1.83
N GLN A 11 10.63 12.39 -2.65
CA GLN A 11 9.17 12.26 -2.52
C GLN A 11 8.73 10.78 -2.62
N ARG A 12 7.66 10.43 -1.90
CA ARG A 12 7.09 9.09 -1.84
C ARG A 12 8.05 8.04 -1.27
N ARG A 13 8.85 8.41 -0.26
CA ARG A 13 9.61 7.48 0.57
C ARG A 13 9.23 7.67 2.01
N PHE A 14 8.25 6.88 2.46
CA PHE A 14 7.65 6.93 3.79
C PHE A 14 7.25 8.36 4.20
N ASN A 15 6.55 9.05 3.32
CA ASN A 15 6.13 10.43 3.55
C ASN A 15 4.86 10.46 4.41
N TYR A 16 4.89 11.21 5.50
CA TYR A 16 3.68 11.56 6.24
C TYR A 16 2.72 12.34 5.32
N LEU A 17 1.46 11.94 5.29
CA LEU A 17 0.41 12.62 4.54
C LEU A 17 -0.45 13.49 5.47
N PHE A 18 -1.16 12.84 6.38
CA PHE A 18 -2.08 13.50 7.33
C PHE A 18 -2.43 12.56 8.50
N LYS A 19 -3.09 13.15 9.50
CA LYS A 19 -3.73 12.42 10.60
C LYS A 19 -5.24 12.69 10.55
N HIS A 20 -6.06 11.65 10.74
CA HIS A 20 -7.52 11.73 10.81
C HIS A 20 -8.05 10.77 11.87
N ASN A 21 -8.84 11.28 12.83
CA ASN A 21 -9.43 10.50 13.93
C ASN A 21 -8.41 9.54 14.61
N ASP A 22 -7.22 10.05 14.94
CA ASP A 22 -6.06 9.35 15.49
C ASP A 22 -5.37 8.33 14.58
N ALA A 23 -5.92 8.03 13.42
CA ALA A 23 -5.25 7.28 12.38
C ALA A 23 -4.20 8.13 11.64
N ILE A 24 -3.02 7.58 11.39
CA ILE A 24 -1.91 8.26 10.72
C ILE A 24 -1.71 7.66 9.33
N PHE A 25 -1.57 8.51 8.33
CA PHE A 25 -1.43 8.11 6.94
C PHE A 25 -0.05 8.45 6.38
N PHE A 26 0.57 7.46 5.72
CA PHE A 26 1.85 7.58 5.03
C PHE A 26 1.71 7.16 3.56
N ASP A 27 2.58 7.68 2.70
CA ASP A 27 2.71 7.26 1.29
C ASP A 27 4.14 6.80 1.01
N ASP A 28 4.26 5.66 0.32
CA ASP A 28 5.53 5.09 -0.09
C ASP A 28 5.47 4.60 -1.54
N TYR A 29 6.58 4.72 -2.25
CA TYR A 29 6.70 4.27 -3.65
C TYR A 29 6.93 2.76 -3.77
N ALA A 30 7.10 2.05 -2.67
CA ALA A 30 7.37 0.62 -2.65
C ALA A 30 6.39 -0.15 -3.54
N HIS A 31 6.90 -0.85 -4.52
CA HIS A 31 6.14 -1.59 -5.51
C HIS A 31 6.83 -2.91 -5.93
N HIS A 32 7.91 -3.25 -5.28
CA HIS A 32 8.61 -4.54 -5.37
C HIS A 32 8.49 -5.29 -4.04
N PRO A 33 8.41 -6.64 -4.02
CA PRO A 33 8.26 -7.41 -2.78
C PRO A 33 9.25 -7.06 -1.68
N THR A 34 10.52 -6.90 -2.03
CA THR A 34 11.59 -6.55 -1.10
C THR A 34 11.40 -5.16 -0.47
N GLU A 35 10.99 -4.17 -1.29
CA GLU A 35 10.72 -2.81 -0.82
C GLU A 35 9.54 -2.81 0.17
N ILE A 36 8.44 -3.48 -0.18
CA ILE A 36 7.25 -3.61 0.67
C ILE A 36 7.61 -4.23 2.02
N SER A 37 8.34 -5.35 2.00
CA SER A 37 8.79 -6.03 3.21
C SER A 37 9.64 -5.11 4.08
N SER A 38 10.61 -4.42 3.49
CA SER A 38 11.53 -3.52 4.21
C SER A 38 10.79 -2.35 4.87
N VAL A 39 9.84 -1.73 4.16
CA VAL A 39 9.03 -0.63 4.71
C VAL A 39 8.17 -1.13 5.87
N LEU A 40 7.45 -2.24 5.68
CA LEU A 40 6.58 -2.80 6.72
C LEU A 40 7.38 -3.28 7.95
N ASP A 41 8.57 -3.84 7.77
CA ASP A 41 9.47 -4.20 8.87
C ASP A 41 9.91 -2.96 9.66
N GLY A 42 10.27 -1.88 8.97
CA GLY A 42 10.61 -0.61 9.61
C GLY A 42 9.46 -0.02 10.41
N VAL A 43 8.28 0.02 9.80
CA VAL A 43 7.06 0.54 10.45
C VAL A 43 6.68 -0.29 11.68
N ARG A 44 6.73 -1.62 11.60
CA ARG A 44 6.42 -2.49 12.72
C ARG A 44 7.40 -2.31 13.90
N LYS A 45 8.68 -2.05 13.62
CA LYS A 45 9.68 -1.74 14.67
C LYS A 45 9.33 -0.47 15.44
N VAL A 46 8.84 0.56 14.75
CA VAL A 46 8.44 1.84 15.35
C VAL A 46 7.08 1.74 16.04
N TYR A 47 6.10 1.16 15.36
CA TYR A 47 4.70 1.08 15.82
C TYR A 47 4.36 -0.34 16.28
N LYS A 48 5.04 -0.84 17.32
CA LYS A 48 4.97 -2.24 17.77
C LYS A 48 3.56 -2.73 18.10
N LYS A 49 2.72 -1.86 18.67
CA LYS A 49 1.38 -2.21 19.18
C LYS A 49 0.24 -1.67 18.31
N LYS A 50 0.52 -0.79 17.34
CA LYS A 50 -0.54 -0.21 16.50
C LYS A 50 -0.94 -1.17 15.38
N GLU A 51 -2.20 -1.11 14.98
CA GLU A 51 -2.68 -1.81 13.78
C GLU A 51 -2.07 -1.17 12.53
N ILE A 52 -1.40 -1.98 11.71
CA ILE A 52 -0.75 -1.54 10.46
C ILE A 52 -1.60 -2.02 9.29
N ILE A 53 -2.13 -1.06 8.52
CA ILE A 53 -2.93 -1.30 7.34
C ILE A 53 -2.13 -0.87 6.11
N CYS A 54 -1.78 -1.83 5.25
CA CYS A 54 -1.09 -1.59 4.00
C CYS A 54 -2.13 -1.43 2.87
N ILE A 55 -2.23 -0.24 2.26
CA ILE A 55 -3.04 0.01 1.07
C ILE A 55 -2.15 -0.22 -0.15
N PHE A 56 -2.25 -1.39 -0.76
CA PHE A 56 -1.35 -1.79 -1.83
C PHE A 56 -2.01 -1.72 -3.20
N GLN A 57 -1.40 -0.95 -4.12
CA GLN A 57 -1.74 -0.95 -5.54
C GLN A 57 -0.63 -1.67 -6.32
N PRO A 58 -0.87 -2.91 -6.78
CA PRO A 58 0.11 -3.61 -7.60
C PRO A 58 0.39 -2.85 -8.89
N HIS A 59 1.64 -2.85 -9.33
CA HIS A 59 2.08 -2.13 -10.52
C HIS A 59 2.64 -3.10 -11.56
N ARG A 60 2.05 -3.10 -12.77
CA ARG A 60 2.28 -4.00 -13.90
C ARG A 60 1.85 -5.45 -13.65
N ILE A 61 1.04 -5.97 -14.56
CA ILE A 61 0.55 -7.36 -14.52
C ILE A 61 1.70 -8.35 -14.63
N SER A 62 2.66 -8.09 -15.53
CA SER A 62 3.84 -8.92 -15.72
C SER A 62 4.65 -9.09 -14.44
N ARG A 63 4.91 -8.00 -13.71
CA ARG A 63 5.63 -8.04 -12.43
C ARG A 63 4.89 -8.88 -11.40
N VAL A 64 3.58 -8.63 -11.23
CA VAL A 64 2.78 -9.39 -10.25
C VAL A 64 2.75 -10.89 -10.61
N LYS A 65 2.63 -11.22 -11.89
CA LYS A 65 2.63 -12.60 -12.36
C LYS A 65 3.96 -13.29 -12.06
N ASN A 66 5.09 -12.63 -12.37
CA ASN A 66 6.42 -13.23 -12.23
C ASN A 66 6.87 -13.33 -10.76
N LEU A 67 6.48 -12.38 -9.92
CA LEU A 67 6.89 -12.30 -8.50
C LEU A 67 5.73 -12.65 -7.54
N LYS A 68 4.73 -13.37 -8.01
CA LYS A 68 3.50 -13.66 -7.26
C LYS A 68 3.76 -14.28 -5.88
N LEU A 69 4.68 -15.19 -5.78
CA LEU A 69 5.05 -15.85 -4.51
C LEU A 69 5.77 -14.88 -3.56
N ASP A 70 6.68 -14.07 -4.08
CA ASP A 70 7.42 -13.09 -3.27
C ASP A 70 6.49 -11.99 -2.75
N PHE A 71 5.61 -11.44 -3.61
CA PHE A 71 4.57 -10.53 -3.17
C PHE A 71 3.70 -11.13 -2.08
N SER A 72 3.31 -12.39 -2.23
CA SER A 72 2.43 -13.03 -1.25
C SER A 72 3.04 -13.16 0.15
N LYS A 73 4.36 -13.07 0.28
CA LYS A 73 5.12 -13.15 1.54
C LYS A 73 5.54 -11.80 2.10
N SER A 74 5.40 -10.71 1.32
CA SER A 74 5.96 -9.40 1.68
C SER A 74 5.12 -8.59 2.67
N PHE A 75 3.90 -9.04 3.00
CA PHE A 75 3.00 -8.33 3.89
C PHE A 75 2.96 -8.84 5.34
N LYS A 76 3.86 -9.72 5.74
CA LYS A 76 3.86 -10.41 7.06
C LYS A 76 3.85 -9.48 8.28
N LYS A 77 4.27 -8.24 8.10
CA LYS A 77 4.33 -7.23 9.17
C LYS A 77 3.15 -6.24 9.18
N ALA A 78 2.26 -6.35 8.20
CA ALA A 78 0.95 -5.71 8.26
C ALA A 78 -0.04 -6.59 9.04
N ASP A 79 -1.11 -5.99 9.55
CA ASP A 79 -2.26 -6.70 10.13
C ASP A 79 -3.35 -6.85 9.06
N THR A 80 -3.53 -5.82 8.23
CA THR A 80 -4.51 -5.80 7.16
C THR A 80 -3.87 -5.29 5.86
N VAL A 81 -4.23 -5.93 4.74
CA VAL A 81 -3.90 -5.47 3.38
C VAL A 81 -5.17 -5.04 2.66
N ILE A 82 -5.24 -3.78 2.26
CA ILE A 82 -6.25 -3.27 1.33
C ILE A 82 -5.67 -3.39 -0.07
N LEU A 83 -6.14 -4.38 -0.84
CA LEU A 83 -5.64 -4.67 -2.17
C LEU A 83 -6.44 -3.90 -3.21
N CYS A 84 -5.79 -2.93 -3.85
CA CYS A 84 -6.35 -2.08 -4.90
C CYS A 84 -6.15 -2.71 -6.30
N PRO A 85 -6.91 -2.26 -7.32
CA PRO A 85 -6.74 -2.73 -8.70
C PRO A 85 -5.32 -2.52 -9.20
N ILE A 86 -4.85 -3.46 -10.03
CA ILE A 86 -3.51 -3.36 -10.63
C ILE A 86 -3.42 -2.13 -11.53
N TYR A 87 -2.43 -1.30 -11.30
CA TYR A 87 -2.04 -0.25 -12.25
C TYR A 87 -1.27 -0.87 -13.42
N LYS A 88 -1.89 -0.89 -14.59
CA LYS A 88 -1.40 -1.65 -15.75
C LYS A 88 -0.15 -1.06 -16.40
N ALA A 89 0.08 0.26 -16.28
CA ALA A 89 1.20 0.98 -16.94
C ALA A 89 1.31 0.64 -18.43
N ASN A 90 0.17 0.75 -19.16
CA ASN A 90 0.03 0.45 -20.59
C ASN A 90 0.17 -1.05 -20.97
N GLU A 91 0.33 -1.95 -20.01
CA GLU A 91 0.29 -3.39 -20.32
C GLU A 91 -1.12 -3.83 -20.70
N LYS A 92 -1.24 -4.62 -21.77
CA LYS A 92 -2.49 -5.32 -22.12
C LYS A 92 -2.71 -6.49 -21.15
N PHE A 93 -3.97 -6.75 -20.82
CA PHE A 93 -4.31 -7.89 -19.96
C PHE A 93 -3.88 -9.20 -20.65
N LYS A 94 -2.96 -9.94 -20.02
CA LYS A 94 -2.54 -11.26 -20.51
C LYS A 94 -3.36 -12.35 -19.83
N LEU A 95 -3.88 -13.29 -20.61
CA LEU A 95 -4.54 -14.50 -20.11
C LEU A 95 -3.66 -15.21 -19.04
N GLY A 96 -4.31 -15.75 -18.01
CA GLY A 96 -3.64 -16.56 -16.98
C GLY A 96 -3.23 -15.83 -15.70
N PHE A 97 -3.63 -14.57 -15.48
CA PHE A 97 -3.54 -13.91 -14.17
C PHE A 97 -4.92 -13.86 -13.51
N SER A 98 -5.06 -14.43 -12.34
CA SER A 98 -6.26 -14.33 -11.51
C SER A 98 -5.97 -13.47 -10.28
N TYR A 99 -6.66 -12.33 -10.19
CA TYR A 99 -6.58 -11.42 -9.05
C TYR A 99 -7.03 -12.09 -7.74
N ASN A 100 -8.08 -12.91 -7.81
CA ASN A 100 -8.58 -13.65 -6.65
C ASN A 100 -7.56 -14.69 -6.17
N SER A 101 -6.88 -15.39 -7.09
CA SER A 101 -5.82 -16.34 -6.72
C SER A 101 -4.64 -15.61 -6.08
N PHE A 102 -4.30 -14.41 -6.54
CA PHE A 102 -3.25 -13.60 -5.94
C PHE A 102 -3.63 -13.15 -4.51
N ALA A 103 -4.85 -12.67 -4.32
CA ALA A 103 -5.37 -12.30 -2.99
C ALA A 103 -5.33 -13.49 -2.00
N LYS A 104 -5.80 -14.66 -2.43
CA LYS A 104 -5.74 -15.89 -1.61
C LYS A 104 -4.29 -16.27 -1.22
N LEU A 105 -3.32 -16.10 -2.11
CA LEU A 105 -1.91 -16.33 -1.80
C LEU A 105 -1.36 -15.37 -0.76
N ILE A 106 -1.73 -14.08 -0.82
CA ILE A 106 -1.34 -13.08 0.19
C ILE A 106 -1.87 -13.50 1.56
N ILE A 107 -3.16 -13.81 1.66
CA ILE A 107 -3.77 -14.26 2.91
C ILE A 107 -3.01 -15.47 3.47
N LYS A 108 -2.78 -16.51 2.63
CA LYS A 108 -2.12 -17.75 3.04
C LYS A 108 -0.69 -17.53 3.53
N ASN A 109 0.12 -16.76 2.78
CA ASN A 109 1.58 -16.69 3.00
C ASN A 109 1.99 -15.54 3.91
N SER A 110 1.22 -14.48 4.00
CA SER A 110 1.46 -13.35 4.91
C SER A 110 0.62 -13.42 6.19
N LYS A 111 -0.44 -14.25 6.23
CA LYS A 111 -1.36 -14.41 7.37
C LYS A 111 -2.00 -13.08 7.80
N VAL A 112 -2.43 -12.31 6.85
CA VAL A 112 -3.05 -10.98 7.04
C VAL A 112 -4.54 -11.02 6.73
N ASN A 113 -5.30 -10.09 7.28
CA ASN A 113 -6.63 -9.78 6.78
C ASN A 113 -6.49 -9.10 5.40
N LEU A 114 -7.39 -9.41 4.46
CA LEU A 114 -7.33 -8.80 3.14
C LEU A 114 -8.69 -8.29 2.68
N ILE A 115 -8.70 -7.05 2.23
CA ILE A 115 -9.88 -6.36 1.73
C ILE A 115 -9.62 -5.96 0.27
N ASN A 116 -10.48 -6.40 -0.65
CA ASN A 116 -10.38 -6.03 -2.06
C ASN A 116 -11.17 -4.75 -2.32
N ILE A 117 -10.51 -3.75 -2.88
CA ILE A 117 -11.12 -2.47 -3.28
C ILE A 117 -11.13 -2.37 -4.81
N LYS A 118 -12.28 -2.00 -5.40
CA LYS A 118 -12.46 -1.99 -6.85
C LYS A 118 -12.03 -0.68 -7.53
N ASN A 119 -12.03 0.45 -6.83
CA ASN A 119 -11.67 1.76 -7.36
C ASN A 119 -11.45 2.79 -6.25
N GLU A 120 -11.02 4.00 -6.63
CA GLU A 120 -10.74 5.11 -5.72
C GLU A 120 -11.94 5.49 -4.85
N LEU A 121 -13.14 5.60 -5.43
CA LEU A 121 -14.35 5.97 -4.69
C LEU A 121 -14.67 4.96 -3.57
N ARG A 122 -14.52 3.66 -3.85
CA ARG A 122 -14.72 2.61 -2.85
C ARG A 122 -13.66 2.67 -1.74
N LEU A 123 -12.40 2.97 -2.09
CA LEU A 123 -11.35 3.19 -1.09
C LEU A 123 -11.69 4.39 -0.20
N LYS A 124 -12.05 5.51 -0.80
CA LYS A 124 -12.44 6.73 -0.08
C LYS A 124 -13.58 6.45 0.92
N ASN A 125 -14.67 5.84 0.45
CA ASN A 125 -15.83 5.55 1.31
C ASN A 125 -15.48 4.56 2.43
N PHE A 126 -14.67 3.55 2.14
CA PHE A 126 -14.19 2.59 3.14
C PHE A 126 -13.34 3.29 4.21
N LEU A 127 -12.37 4.12 3.82
CA LEU A 127 -11.50 4.81 4.76
C LEU A 127 -12.27 5.84 5.61
N LYS A 128 -13.24 6.56 5.04
CA LYS A 128 -14.13 7.45 5.82
C LYS A 128 -14.87 6.74 6.96
N GLN A 129 -15.23 5.47 6.75
CA GLN A 129 -15.97 4.68 7.73
C GLN A 129 -15.06 3.96 8.74
N THR A 130 -13.82 3.66 8.38
CA THR A 130 -12.95 2.76 9.15
C THR A 130 -11.68 3.40 9.67
N ALA A 131 -11.31 4.58 9.17
CA ALA A 131 -10.08 5.26 9.57
C ALA A 131 -10.28 6.04 10.89
N TYR A 132 -10.34 5.30 11.98
CA TYR A 132 -10.41 5.83 13.35
C TYR A 132 -9.54 5.02 14.30
N GLY A 133 -9.17 5.63 15.42
CA GLY A 133 -8.31 5.03 16.43
C GLY A 133 -6.83 4.99 16.02
N GLU A 134 -6.00 4.48 16.91
CA GLU A 134 -4.54 4.49 16.77
C GLU A 134 -4.01 3.50 15.70
N LYS A 135 -4.34 3.74 14.45
CA LYS A 135 -3.95 2.91 13.30
C LYS A 135 -2.93 3.60 12.41
N ILE A 136 -2.10 2.81 11.75
CA ILE A 136 -1.12 3.27 10.76
C ILE A 136 -1.54 2.77 9.39
N TYR A 137 -1.88 3.70 8.51
CA TYR A 137 -2.18 3.43 7.11
C TYR A 137 -0.97 3.78 6.24
N ILE A 138 -0.56 2.86 5.37
CA ILE A 138 0.56 3.08 4.46
C ILE A 138 0.10 2.74 3.06
N SER A 139 0.01 3.76 2.18
CA SER A 139 -0.22 3.52 0.76
C SER A 139 1.08 3.14 0.08
N MET A 140 1.07 2.06 -0.70
CA MET A 140 2.23 1.54 -1.42
C MET A 140 1.91 1.26 -2.88
N GLY A 141 2.78 1.72 -3.77
CA GLY A 141 2.67 1.45 -5.20
C GLY A 141 3.24 2.56 -6.08
N ALA A 142 3.66 2.22 -7.30
CA ALA A 142 4.21 3.15 -8.29
C ALA A 142 3.15 3.74 -9.24
N GLY A 143 1.88 3.41 -9.04
CA GLY A 143 0.76 3.85 -9.87
C GLY A 143 0.02 5.07 -9.32
N SER A 144 -1.30 5.07 -9.49
CA SER A 144 -2.19 6.19 -9.11
C SER A 144 -2.52 6.27 -7.63
N ILE A 145 -2.10 5.31 -6.80
CA ILE A 145 -2.48 5.25 -5.38
C ILE A 145 -2.12 6.52 -4.60
N SER A 146 -0.97 7.12 -4.89
CA SER A 146 -0.56 8.37 -4.25
C SER A 146 -1.52 9.53 -4.56
N SER A 147 -2.01 9.60 -5.81
CA SER A 147 -3.03 10.59 -6.19
C SER A 147 -4.35 10.33 -5.47
N TRP A 148 -4.77 9.07 -5.34
CA TRP A 148 -5.97 8.70 -4.58
C TRP A 148 -5.88 9.13 -3.13
N MET A 149 -4.72 8.97 -2.50
CA MET A 149 -4.50 9.37 -1.10
C MET A 149 -4.48 10.90 -0.94
N LYS A 150 -3.95 11.65 -1.92
CA LYS A 150 -4.02 13.12 -1.93
C LYS A 150 -5.46 13.62 -2.08
N ASN A 151 -6.23 13.00 -2.98
CA ASN A 151 -7.66 13.31 -3.16
C ASN A 151 -8.47 12.99 -1.89
N LEU A 152 -8.12 11.94 -1.18
CA LEU A 152 -8.72 11.58 0.11
C LEU A 152 -8.45 12.68 1.15
N MET A 153 -7.21 13.13 1.29
CA MET A 153 -6.80 14.17 2.24
C MET A 153 -7.61 15.47 2.09
N ASN A 154 -7.94 15.86 0.86
CA ASN A 154 -8.72 17.07 0.58
C ASN A 154 -10.22 16.90 0.84
N ASN A 155 -10.68 15.70 1.25
CA ASN A 155 -12.11 15.34 1.34
C ASN A 155 -12.51 14.58 2.62
N ILE A 156 -11.60 14.48 3.58
CA ILE A 156 -11.84 13.89 4.92
C ILE A 156 -12.04 14.97 5.96
#